data_b12b8abfdced2fe2e05bc70dc532afff
#
_entry.id   b12b8abfdced2fe2e05bc70dc532afff
#
_cell.length_a   1.000
_cell.length_b   1.000
_cell.length_c   1.000
_cell.angle_alpha   90.00
_cell.angle_beta   90.00
_cell.angle_gamma   90.00
#
_symmetry.space_group_name_H-M   'P 1'
#
loop_
_entity.id
_entity.type
_entity.pdbx_description
1 polymer ?
#
loop_
_entity_poly.entity_id
_entity_poly.type
_entity_poly.pdbx_seq_one_letter_code
_entity_poly.pdbx_strand_id
1 'polypeptide(L)'
;MRAGSVSTRPRDGAAAGTPDRVVRFVMPGGVNDPAAPSGGNVYDRRVCRELPRIGWQVHEHAVAGAWPRPGAAPRAELARLLRESADGGLVLLDGLVACGVPDVVVPEADRLRLAVLVHLPLGDETGLAPAVAAELDAAERTTLRAAAAVVAPSEWAAGRLVEHHGLDPARVHVAAPGADVAPLAPGTAAGAPALDADGPRLLCVASVTPRKGQHLLVEALASVAGLPWTCDLVGGTGHDPGYVAQLRELIAEHGLGDRVRLAGPRSGPELNATYAAADLLVLASHAETYGMVVTEALARGVPVLATAAGGLPEAVGLAPDGSVPGTLVPPRDPAALAAALRHWLAEPGERHRSKTAARRRRTALAGWETTSRSLARALEQLRQNPLEAV
;
A
#
# COMPACT_ATOMS: atom_id res chain seq x y z
N MET A 1 27.72 71.15 29.46
CA MET A 1 26.76 70.04 29.55
C MET A 1 26.91 69.20 28.31
N ARG A 2 27.52 68.00 28.40
CA ARG A 2 27.68 67.09 27.26
C ARG A 2 26.69 65.95 27.44
N ALA A 3 25.78 65.78 26.48
CA ALA A 3 24.84 64.68 26.43
C ALA A 3 25.55 63.45 25.85
N GLY A 4 25.61 62.35 26.62
CA GLY A 4 26.13 61.09 26.19
C GLY A 4 25.09 60.33 25.36
N SER A 5 25.46 59.96 24.15
CA SER A 5 24.71 59.07 23.28
C SER A 5 24.90 57.61 23.72
N VAL A 6 23.82 56.97 24.16
CA VAL A 6 23.79 55.52 24.39
C VAL A 6 23.51 54.82 23.07
N SER A 7 24.52 54.14 22.55
CA SER A 7 24.41 53.24 21.38
C SER A 7 23.83 51.92 21.82
N THR A 8 22.58 51.64 21.50
CA THR A 8 21.97 50.31 21.59
C THR A 8 22.33 49.50 20.37
N ARG A 9 23.23 48.50 20.53
CA ARG A 9 23.45 47.46 19.54
C ARG A 9 22.21 46.54 19.46
N PRO A 10 21.74 46.18 18.27
CA PRO A 10 20.77 45.12 18.13
C PRO A 10 21.41 43.79 18.56
N ARG A 11 20.78 43.09 19.46
CA ARG A 11 21.08 41.68 19.71
C ARG A 11 20.60 40.89 18.52
N ASP A 12 21.48 40.44 17.67
CA ASP A 12 21.25 39.36 16.72
C ASP A 12 20.88 38.10 17.50
N GLY A 13 19.59 37.89 17.66
CA GLY A 13 19.03 36.62 18.07
C GLY A 13 19.21 35.65 16.90
N ALA A 14 20.33 34.95 16.86
CA ALA A 14 20.46 33.76 16.05
C ALA A 14 19.36 32.80 16.52
N ALA A 15 18.31 32.64 15.72
CA ALA A 15 17.38 31.55 15.87
C ALA A 15 18.23 30.27 15.80
N ALA A 16 18.30 29.55 16.92
CA ALA A 16 18.88 28.22 16.96
C ALA A 16 18.15 27.40 15.92
N GLY A 17 18.81 27.15 14.78
CA GLY A 17 18.28 26.32 13.71
C GLY A 17 17.84 25.00 14.30
N THR A 18 16.59 24.62 14.08
CA THR A 18 16.10 23.29 14.35
C THR A 18 17.10 22.32 13.71
N PRO A 19 17.66 21.34 14.44
CA PRO A 19 18.63 20.43 13.88
C PRO A 19 18.01 19.79 12.62
N ASP A 20 18.75 19.79 11.53
CA ASP A 20 18.29 19.44 10.20
C ASP A 20 17.63 18.05 10.18
N ARG A 21 16.30 18.02 10.13
CA ARG A 21 15.51 16.81 9.89
C ARG A 21 15.56 16.51 8.40
N VAL A 22 16.70 16.01 7.95
CA VAL A 22 16.95 15.69 6.54
C VAL A 22 16.93 14.18 6.38
N VAL A 23 16.21 13.71 5.38
CA VAL A 23 16.20 12.31 4.95
C VAL A 23 16.41 12.21 3.45
N ARG A 24 17.32 11.34 3.02
CA ARG A 24 17.43 10.93 1.62
C ARG A 24 16.50 9.76 1.41
N PHE A 25 15.51 9.90 0.51
CA PHE A 25 14.59 8.82 0.18
C PHE A 25 14.88 8.28 -1.21
N VAL A 26 15.27 7.01 -1.28
CA VAL A 26 15.61 6.31 -2.52
C VAL A 26 14.48 5.37 -2.91
N MET A 27 13.91 5.57 -4.10
CA MET A 27 12.74 4.88 -4.62
C MET A 27 13.01 4.27 -5.99
N PRO A 28 12.21 3.31 -6.47
CA PRO A 28 12.34 2.79 -7.83
C PRO A 28 12.03 3.88 -8.89
N GLY A 29 12.73 3.84 -10.02
CA GLY A 29 12.58 4.83 -11.10
C GLY A 29 11.18 4.93 -11.69
N GLY A 30 10.41 3.85 -11.63
CA GLY A 30 9.00 3.79 -12.06
C GLY A 30 7.98 4.35 -11.07
N VAL A 31 8.41 4.98 -9.96
CA VAL A 31 7.51 5.48 -8.89
C VAL A 31 6.42 6.45 -9.37
N ASN A 32 6.62 7.10 -10.50
CA ASN A 32 5.67 8.03 -11.12
C ASN A 32 5.00 7.50 -12.39
N ASP A 33 5.21 6.22 -12.75
CA ASP A 33 4.65 5.66 -13.98
C ASP A 33 3.12 5.45 -13.87
N PRO A 34 2.31 6.20 -14.60
CA PRO A 34 0.86 6.04 -14.56
C PRO A 34 0.37 4.76 -15.24
N ALA A 35 1.20 4.11 -16.07
CA ALA A 35 0.86 2.86 -16.73
C ALA A 35 1.01 1.64 -15.81
N ALA A 36 1.82 1.79 -14.73
CA ALA A 36 2.06 0.73 -13.74
C ALA A 36 1.74 1.22 -12.31
N PRO A 37 0.47 1.58 -12.01
CA PRO A 37 0.11 2.07 -10.68
C PRO A 37 0.28 0.95 -9.65
N SER A 38 1.00 1.25 -8.56
CA SER A 38 1.15 0.34 -7.43
C SER A 38 0.85 1.05 -6.10
N GLY A 39 0.39 0.29 -5.11
CA GLY A 39 0.16 0.82 -3.76
C GLY A 39 1.45 1.35 -3.12
N GLY A 40 2.59 0.68 -3.33
CA GLY A 40 3.89 1.12 -2.85
C GLY A 40 4.27 2.48 -3.44
N ASN A 41 4.19 2.64 -4.76
CA ASN A 41 4.49 3.91 -5.42
C ASN A 41 3.60 5.05 -4.90
N VAL A 42 2.31 4.79 -4.68
CA VAL A 42 1.39 5.79 -4.09
C VAL A 42 1.82 6.15 -2.68
N TYR A 43 2.18 5.16 -1.86
CA TYR A 43 2.66 5.37 -0.50
C TYR A 43 3.93 6.24 -0.49
N ASP A 44 4.94 5.90 -1.28
CA ASP A 44 6.20 6.63 -1.36
C ASP A 44 5.98 8.09 -1.75
N ARG A 45 5.17 8.33 -2.78
CA ARG A 45 4.84 9.68 -3.22
C ARG A 45 4.08 10.48 -2.16
N ARG A 46 3.23 9.82 -1.38
CA ARG A 46 2.52 10.46 -0.26
C ARG A 46 3.48 10.84 0.86
N VAL A 47 4.38 9.95 1.23
CA VAL A 47 5.42 10.22 2.23
C VAL A 47 6.28 11.43 1.81
N CYS A 48 6.73 11.47 0.55
CA CYS A 48 7.48 12.61 0.02
C CYS A 48 6.73 13.95 0.14
N ARG A 49 5.40 13.94 0.01
CA ARG A 49 4.56 15.15 0.11
C ARG A 49 4.26 15.57 1.56
N GLU A 50 4.07 14.60 2.44
CA GLU A 50 3.59 14.87 3.79
C GLU A 50 4.72 15.09 4.80
N LEU A 51 5.87 14.41 4.69
CA LEU A 51 7.01 14.63 5.59
C LEU A 51 7.46 16.10 5.65
N PRO A 52 7.55 16.84 4.52
CA PRO A 52 7.89 18.27 4.58
C PRO A 52 6.89 19.12 5.37
N ARG A 53 5.60 18.76 5.39
CA ARG A 53 4.56 19.46 6.14
C ARG A 53 4.73 19.38 7.65
N ILE A 54 5.50 18.38 8.11
CA ILE A 54 5.81 18.16 9.53
C ILE A 54 7.27 18.44 9.87
N GLY A 55 7.96 19.22 9.01
CA GLY A 55 9.29 19.78 9.28
C GLY A 55 10.46 18.91 8.87
N TRP A 56 10.27 17.92 8.00
CA TRP A 56 11.35 17.14 7.40
C TRP A 56 11.74 17.70 6.03
N GLN A 57 13.02 17.71 5.73
CA GLN A 57 13.53 17.93 4.38
C GLN A 57 13.75 16.56 3.72
N VAL A 58 13.06 16.30 2.60
CA VAL A 58 13.16 15.04 1.87
C VAL A 58 13.94 15.25 0.58
N HIS A 59 15.06 14.56 0.44
CA HIS A 59 15.83 14.50 -0.80
C HIS A 59 15.42 13.24 -1.55
N GLU A 60 14.61 13.41 -2.58
CA GLU A 60 14.04 12.32 -3.38
C GLU A 60 15.02 11.85 -4.44
N HIS A 61 15.24 10.54 -4.54
CA HIS A 61 16.05 9.89 -5.56
C HIS A 61 15.30 8.70 -6.16
N ALA A 62 14.87 8.82 -7.40
CA ALA A 62 14.26 7.74 -8.16
C ALA A 62 15.34 7.05 -9.00
N VAL A 63 15.70 5.81 -8.66
CA VAL A 63 16.75 5.05 -9.34
C VAL A 63 16.14 4.15 -10.39
N ALA A 64 16.45 4.44 -11.67
CA ALA A 64 15.98 3.62 -12.79
C ALA A 64 16.54 2.20 -12.71
N GLY A 65 15.80 1.21 -13.19
CA GLY A 65 16.25 -0.19 -13.23
C GLY A 65 15.13 -1.19 -13.08
N ALA A 66 15.42 -2.44 -13.39
CA ALA A 66 14.53 -3.58 -13.19
C ALA A 66 14.67 -4.12 -11.76
N TRP A 67 14.17 -3.38 -10.77
CA TRP A 67 14.19 -3.78 -9.37
C TRP A 67 13.21 -4.94 -9.10
N PRO A 68 13.54 -5.89 -8.21
CA PRO A 68 14.69 -5.94 -7.28
C PRO A 68 15.97 -6.56 -7.88
N ARG A 69 16.01 -6.89 -9.16
CA ARG A 69 17.18 -7.51 -9.85
C ARG A 69 17.74 -6.58 -10.93
N PRO A 70 18.34 -5.44 -10.55
CA PRO A 70 18.83 -4.44 -11.48
C PRO A 70 20.11 -4.89 -12.17
N GLY A 71 20.35 -4.35 -13.37
CA GLY A 71 21.65 -4.48 -14.05
C GLY A 71 22.75 -3.67 -13.38
N ALA A 72 23.95 -3.67 -13.98
CA ALA A 72 25.14 -3.03 -13.41
C ALA A 72 25.00 -1.50 -13.22
N ALA A 73 24.40 -0.80 -14.19
CA ALA A 73 24.29 0.67 -14.12
C ALA A 73 23.38 1.16 -12.98
N PRO A 74 22.15 0.64 -12.76
CA PRO A 74 21.35 0.99 -11.59
C PRO A 74 22.03 0.65 -10.25
N ARG A 75 22.74 -0.48 -10.17
CA ARG A 75 23.52 -0.84 -8.97
C ARG A 75 24.61 0.18 -8.67
N ALA A 76 25.37 0.58 -9.70
CA ALA A 76 26.41 1.59 -9.57
C ALA A 76 25.84 2.95 -9.15
N GLU A 77 24.67 3.32 -9.67
CA GLU A 77 23.96 4.56 -9.30
C GLU A 77 23.53 4.53 -7.83
N LEU A 78 22.90 3.45 -7.37
CA LEU A 78 22.56 3.29 -5.95
C LEU A 78 23.78 3.36 -5.06
N ALA A 79 24.87 2.63 -5.41
CA ALA A 79 26.11 2.67 -4.66
C ALA A 79 26.73 4.08 -4.61
N ARG A 80 26.66 4.85 -5.71
CA ARG A 80 27.09 6.25 -5.75
C ARG A 80 26.28 7.12 -4.79
N LEU A 81 24.95 7.03 -4.85
CA LEU A 81 24.03 7.79 -3.98
C LEU A 81 24.29 7.52 -2.50
N LEU A 82 24.53 6.26 -2.13
CA LEU A 82 24.83 5.90 -0.75
C LEU A 82 26.18 6.47 -0.34
N ARG A 83 27.25 6.28 -1.12
CA ARG A 83 28.59 6.82 -0.82
C ARG A 83 28.64 8.35 -0.71
N GLU A 84 27.82 9.07 -1.49
CA GLU A 84 27.70 10.53 -1.43
C GLU A 84 26.89 11.02 -0.23
N SER A 85 26.27 10.14 0.51
CA SER A 85 25.61 10.48 1.77
C SER A 85 26.67 10.66 2.86
N ALA A 86 26.55 11.74 3.63
CA ALA A 86 27.46 12.03 4.74
C ALA A 86 27.36 10.93 5.82
N ASP A 87 28.46 10.66 6.51
CA ASP A 87 28.49 9.75 7.65
C ASP A 87 27.46 10.18 8.72
N GLY A 88 26.73 9.23 9.27
CA GLY A 88 25.60 9.50 10.15
C GLY A 88 24.35 9.97 9.43
N GLY A 89 24.39 10.12 8.10
CA GLY A 89 23.25 10.53 7.29
C GLY A 89 22.09 9.55 7.35
N LEU A 90 20.86 10.07 7.37
CA LEU A 90 19.65 9.28 7.41
C LEU A 90 19.18 8.98 5.99
N VAL A 91 19.07 7.69 5.66
CA VAL A 91 18.65 7.21 4.34
C VAL A 91 17.46 6.27 4.51
N LEU A 92 16.33 6.64 3.90
CA LEU A 92 15.15 5.79 3.75
C LEU A 92 15.23 5.12 2.38
N LEU A 93 15.10 3.82 2.32
CA LEU A 93 15.15 3.03 1.10
C LEU A 93 13.82 2.30 0.92
N ASP A 94 13.23 2.37 -0.27
CA ASP A 94 12.18 1.42 -0.65
C ASP A 94 12.76 0.00 -0.67
N GLY A 95 12.05 -0.96 -0.07
CA GLY A 95 12.47 -2.35 0.04
C GLY A 95 12.71 -3.02 -1.30
N LEU A 96 11.95 -2.63 -2.35
CA LEU A 96 12.17 -3.12 -3.70
C LEU A 96 13.56 -2.76 -4.23
N VAL A 97 14.06 -1.56 -3.88
CA VAL A 97 15.40 -1.09 -4.29
C VAL A 97 16.49 -1.67 -3.38
N ALA A 98 16.25 -1.70 -2.06
CA ALA A 98 17.28 -2.07 -1.09
C ALA A 98 17.52 -3.57 -1.02
N CYS A 99 16.44 -4.35 -0.93
CA CYS A 99 16.50 -5.75 -0.49
C CYS A 99 17.03 -6.71 -1.56
N GLY A 100 17.01 -6.31 -2.83
CA GLY A 100 17.54 -7.13 -3.93
C GLY A 100 19.07 -7.03 -4.13
N VAL A 101 19.74 -6.11 -3.43
CA VAL A 101 21.17 -5.79 -3.63
C VAL A 101 21.92 -5.60 -2.29
N PRO A 102 21.92 -6.62 -1.42
CA PRO A 102 22.54 -6.52 -0.10
C PRO A 102 24.03 -6.17 -0.16
N ASP A 103 24.75 -6.60 -1.16
CA ASP A 103 26.15 -6.28 -1.36
C ASP A 103 26.43 -4.80 -1.65
N VAL A 104 25.42 -4.02 -2.04
CA VAL A 104 25.50 -2.56 -2.20
C VAL A 104 25.08 -1.83 -0.93
N VAL A 105 24.04 -2.33 -0.24
CA VAL A 105 23.41 -1.62 0.89
C VAL A 105 24.09 -1.95 2.22
N VAL A 106 24.40 -3.21 2.50
CA VAL A 106 24.92 -3.66 3.79
C VAL A 106 26.27 -3.00 4.15
N PRO A 107 27.24 -2.83 3.23
CA PRO A 107 28.51 -2.16 3.56
C PRO A 107 28.36 -0.71 4.04
N GLU A 108 27.21 -0.08 3.79
CA GLU A 108 26.95 1.29 4.17
C GLU A 108 26.25 1.41 5.56
N ALA A 109 25.83 0.29 6.15
CA ALA A 109 25.07 0.26 7.40
C ALA A 109 25.90 0.75 8.60
N ASP A 110 27.23 0.55 8.60
CA ASP A 110 28.10 0.99 9.69
C ASP A 110 28.27 2.52 9.75
N ARG A 111 28.05 3.21 8.63
CA ARG A 111 28.23 4.66 8.55
C ARG A 111 26.94 5.45 8.31
N LEU A 112 25.89 4.82 7.76
CA LEU A 112 24.61 5.45 7.49
C LEU A 112 23.52 4.93 8.44
N ARG A 113 22.57 5.78 8.77
CA ARG A 113 21.33 5.38 9.44
C ARG A 113 20.34 4.90 8.40
N LEU A 114 20.37 3.60 8.09
CA LEU A 114 19.52 3.01 7.08
C LEU A 114 18.16 2.62 7.65
N ALA A 115 17.09 3.15 7.05
CA ALA A 115 15.72 2.69 7.25
C ALA A 115 15.22 2.04 5.95
N VAL A 116 14.57 0.89 6.03
CA VAL A 116 13.99 0.19 4.87
C VAL A 116 12.47 0.14 5.01
N LEU A 117 11.76 0.64 4.00
CA LEU A 117 10.30 0.61 3.91
C LEU A 117 9.88 -0.59 3.06
N VAL A 118 9.26 -1.59 3.70
CA VAL A 118 8.86 -2.83 3.04
C VAL A 118 7.38 -2.81 2.70
N HIS A 119 7.05 -2.61 1.42
CA HIS A 119 5.66 -2.65 0.94
C HIS A 119 5.16 -4.08 0.74
N LEU A 120 6.00 -4.97 0.21
CA LEU A 120 5.75 -6.39 0.01
C LEU A 120 7.08 -7.13 0.14
N PRO A 121 7.17 -8.20 0.93
CA PRO A 121 8.35 -9.05 0.94
C PRO A 121 8.69 -9.57 -0.46
N LEU A 122 9.97 -9.50 -0.85
CA LEU A 122 10.39 -9.81 -2.22
C LEU A 122 10.07 -11.24 -2.63
N GLY A 123 10.16 -12.19 -1.69
CA GLY A 123 9.83 -13.59 -1.94
C GLY A 123 8.34 -13.87 -2.12
N ASP A 124 7.47 -12.94 -1.71
CA ASP A 124 6.00 -13.06 -1.82
C ASP A 124 5.47 -12.54 -3.17
N GLU A 125 6.35 -12.05 -4.07
CA GLU A 125 5.93 -11.55 -5.39
C GLU A 125 5.45 -12.70 -6.27
N THR A 126 4.45 -12.39 -7.11
CA THR A 126 3.79 -13.38 -7.96
C THR A 126 4.64 -13.77 -9.17
N GLY A 127 4.57 -15.03 -9.57
CA GLY A 127 5.21 -15.53 -10.79
C GLY A 127 6.70 -15.82 -10.65
N LEU A 128 7.28 -15.71 -9.46
CA LEU A 128 8.66 -16.08 -9.20
C LEU A 128 8.83 -17.59 -9.21
N ALA A 129 9.88 -18.09 -9.89
CA ALA A 129 10.32 -19.44 -9.70
C ALA A 129 10.77 -19.65 -8.24
N PRO A 130 10.53 -20.83 -7.62
CA PRO A 130 10.85 -21.07 -6.21
C PRO A 130 12.29 -20.75 -5.83
N ALA A 131 13.25 -21.04 -6.71
CA ALA A 131 14.66 -20.72 -6.48
C ALA A 131 14.94 -19.22 -6.44
N VAL A 132 14.25 -18.44 -7.31
CA VAL A 132 14.37 -16.97 -7.35
C VAL A 132 13.70 -16.35 -6.12
N ALA A 133 12.55 -16.85 -5.70
CA ALA A 133 11.87 -16.42 -4.48
C ALA A 133 12.76 -16.64 -3.24
N ALA A 134 13.41 -17.81 -3.14
CA ALA A 134 14.33 -18.14 -2.06
C ALA A 134 15.60 -17.27 -2.07
N GLU A 135 16.15 -16.96 -3.26
CA GLU A 135 17.28 -16.03 -3.41
C GLU A 135 16.93 -14.63 -2.92
N LEU A 136 15.78 -14.10 -3.35
CA LEU A 136 15.30 -12.79 -2.97
C LEU A 136 14.97 -12.71 -1.47
N ASP A 137 14.37 -13.75 -0.90
CA ASP A 137 14.11 -13.85 0.54
C ASP A 137 15.41 -13.79 1.37
N ALA A 138 16.45 -14.52 0.94
CA ALA A 138 17.74 -14.50 1.60
C ALA A 138 18.44 -13.14 1.50
N ALA A 139 18.34 -12.49 0.34
CA ALA A 139 18.87 -11.14 0.11
C ALA A 139 18.13 -10.11 0.97
N GLU A 140 16.81 -10.17 1.02
CA GLU A 140 15.97 -9.31 1.87
C GLU A 140 16.32 -9.48 3.35
N ARG A 141 16.42 -10.72 3.84
CA ARG A 141 16.83 -11.01 5.22
C ARG A 141 18.17 -10.37 5.56
N THR A 142 19.15 -10.47 4.67
CA THR A 142 20.49 -9.91 4.85
C THR A 142 20.43 -8.38 4.96
N THR A 143 19.70 -7.73 4.08
CA THR A 143 19.52 -6.27 4.09
C THR A 143 18.76 -5.78 5.32
N LEU A 144 17.63 -6.42 5.66
CA LEU A 144 16.79 -5.98 6.77
C LEU A 144 17.48 -6.18 8.13
N ARG A 145 18.33 -7.21 8.29
CA ARG A 145 19.12 -7.40 9.50
C ARG A 145 20.19 -6.33 9.68
N ALA A 146 20.76 -5.81 8.60
CA ALA A 146 21.74 -4.73 8.64
C ALA A 146 21.11 -3.33 8.77
N ALA A 147 19.85 -3.16 8.36
CA ALA A 147 19.17 -1.86 8.48
C ALA A 147 18.92 -1.48 9.94
N ALA A 148 19.11 -0.21 10.28
CA ALA A 148 18.88 0.31 11.64
C ALA A 148 17.39 0.40 12.02
N ALA A 149 16.49 0.53 11.01
CA ALA A 149 15.05 0.38 11.18
C ALA A 149 14.41 -0.26 9.96
N VAL A 150 13.30 -0.93 10.19
CA VAL A 150 12.41 -1.47 9.15
C VAL A 150 11.02 -0.88 9.37
N VAL A 151 10.38 -0.42 8.29
CA VAL A 151 9.03 0.15 8.35
C VAL A 151 8.08 -0.73 7.55
N ALA A 152 6.98 -1.13 8.17
CA ALA A 152 5.95 -1.98 7.59
C ALA A 152 4.60 -1.25 7.49
N PRO A 153 3.72 -1.63 6.54
CA PRO A 153 2.44 -0.96 6.33
C PRO A 153 1.32 -1.44 7.27
N SER A 154 1.55 -2.44 8.12
CA SER A 154 0.57 -2.99 9.06
C SER A 154 1.25 -3.73 10.22
N GLU A 155 0.54 -3.95 11.32
CA GLU A 155 1.00 -4.79 12.43
C GLU A 155 1.23 -6.24 11.98
N TRP A 156 0.34 -6.76 11.12
CA TRP A 156 0.51 -8.08 10.54
C TRP A 156 1.82 -8.19 9.73
N ALA A 157 2.09 -7.21 8.85
CA ALA A 157 3.30 -7.20 8.04
C ALA A 157 4.56 -7.07 8.92
N ALA A 158 4.51 -6.22 9.95
CA ALA A 158 5.60 -6.06 10.92
C ALA A 158 5.88 -7.38 11.66
N GLY A 159 4.86 -8.02 12.21
CA GLY A 159 4.98 -9.33 12.89
C GLY A 159 5.57 -10.39 11.97
N ARG A 160 5.09 -10.46 10.71
CA ARG A 160 5.62 -11.40 9.71
C ARG A 160 7.10 -11.17 9.41
N LEU A 161 7.53 -9.90 9.25
CA LEU A 161 8.94 -9.58 9.02
C LEU A 161 9.81 -9.96 10.21
N VAL A 162 9.35 -9.70 11.44
CA VAL A 162 10.02 -10.11 12.68
C VAL A 162 10.20 -11.63 12.73
N GLU A 163 9.12 -12.38 12.58
CA GLU A 163 9.13 -13.84 12.68
C GLU A 163 9.95 -14.48 11.56
N HIS A 164 9.72 -14.06 10.31
CA HIS A 164 10.31 -14.71 9.14
C HIS A 164 11.80 -14.41 8.97
N HIS A 165 12.21 -13.15 9.19
CA HIS A 165 13.61 -12.73 9.04
C HIS A 165 14.40 -12.73 10.36
N GLY A 166 13.75 -12.98 11.49
CA GLY A 166 14.38 -12.96 12.82
C GLY A 166 14.91 -11.57 13.17
N LEU A 167 14.07 -10.53 12.93
CA LEU A 167 14.42 -9.14 13.25
C LEU A 167 14.14 -8.84 14.73
N ASP A 168 14.89 -7.89 15.28
CA ASP A 168 14.57 -7.31 16.58
C ASP A 168 13.27 -6.50 16.48
N PRO A 169 12.19 -6.84 17.22
CA PRO A 169 10.94 -6.09 17.20
C PRO A 169 11.11 -4.60 17.50
N ALA A 170 12.10 -4.20 18.30
CA ALA A 170 12.37 -2.80 18.63
C ALA A 170 12.80 -1.96 17.41
N ARG A 171 13.30 -2.61 16.35
CA ARG A 171 13.73 -1.98 15.10
C ARG A 171 12.65 -1.98 14.02
N VAL A 172 11.51 -2.64 14.25
CA VAL A 172 10.42 -2.73 13.28
C VAL A 172 9.29 -1.78 13.69
N HIS A 173 8.96 -0.88 12.79
CA HIS A 173 7.97 0.18 13.02
C HIS A 173 6.80 0.04 12.08
N VAL A 174 5.60 0.39 12.54
CA VAL A 174 4.41 0.42 11.70
C VAL A 174 4.05 1.85 11.30
N ALA A 175 3.93 2.05 9.99
CA ALA A 175 3.39 3.27 9.41
C ALA A 175 2.30 2.90 8.39
N ALA A 176 1.09 2.65 8.89
CA ALA A 176 -0.04 2.24 8.06
C ALA A 176 -0.41 3.33 7.03
N PRO A 177 -0.74 2.95 5.78
CA PRO A 177 -1.18 3.89 4.76
C PRO A 177 -2.40 4.69 5.20
N GLY A 178 -2.39 5.99 4.95
CA GLY A 178 -3.54 6.85 5.14
C GLY A 178 -4.56 6.72 4.01
N ALA A 179 -5.77 7.19 4.27
CA ALA A 179 -6.82 7.33 3.27
C ALA A 179 -7.08 8.81 2.96
N ASP A 180 -7.34 9.12 1.70
CA ASP A 180 -7.80 10.46 1.31
C ASP A 180 -9.27 10.64 1.68
N VAL A 181 -9.63 11.85 2.09
CA VAL A 181 -11.05 12.23 2.19
C VAL A 181 -11.66 12.21 0.78
N ALA A 182 -12.78 11.52 0.63
CA ALA A 182 -13.45 11.38 -0.65
C ALA A 182 -14.97 11.61 -0.51
N PRO A 183 -15.68 12.03 -1.58
CA PRO A 183 -17.14 12.07 -1.58
C PRO A 183 -17.73 10.68 -1.34
N LEU A 184 -18.92 10.61 -0.74
CA LEU A 184 -19.65 9.34 -0.62
C LEU A 184 -20.00 8.81 -2.01
N ALA A 185 -19.80 7.51 -2.19
CA ALA A 185 -20.21 6.81 -3.39
C ALA A 185 -21.74 6.74 -3.46
N PRO A 186 -22.37 7.25 -4.52
CA PRO A 186 -23.80 7.06 -4.75
C PRO A 186 -24.15 5.59 -5.01
N GLY A 187 -23.28 4.85 -5.70
CA GLY A 187 -23.56 3.50 -6.19
C GLY A 187 -24.67 3.49 -7.22
N THR A 188 -25.32 2.34 -7.41
CA THR A 188 -26.45 2.19 -8.35
C THR A 188 -27.72 2.94 -7.93
N ALA A 189 -27.83 3.36 -6.66
CA ALA A 189 -29.05 4.01 -6.12
C ALA A 189 -29.23 5.49 -6.53
N ALA A 190 -28.23 6.13 -7.11
CA ALA A 190 -28.28 7.56 -7.44
C ALA A 190 -28.49 7.83 -8.92
N GLY A 191 -29.72 7.89 -9.34
CA GLY A 191 -30.11 8.50 -10.63
C GLY A 191 -30.24 7.56 -11.82
N ALA A 192 -30.16 6.25 -11.64
CA ALA A 192 -30.64 5.32 -12.64
C ALA A 192 -32.19 5.20 -12.53
N PRO A 193 -32.94 5.23 -13.65
CA PRO A 193 -34.32 4.80 -13.61
C PRO A 193 -34.37 3.40 -13.02
N ALA A 194 -35.31 3.17 -12.12
CA ALA A 194 -35.50 1.98 -11.31
C ALA A 194 -34.79 0.72 -11.83
N LEU A 195 -33.77 0.26 -11.06
CA LEU A 195 -33.11 -1.04 -11.24
C LEU A 195 -32.87 -1.36 -12.71
N ASP A 196 -31.79 -0.83 -13.29
CA ASP A 196 -31.25 -1.44 -14.49
C ASP A 196 -31.18 -2.94 -14.25
N ALA A 197 -31.54 -3.73 -15.25
CA ALA A 197 -31.62 -5.20 -15.18
C ALA A 197 -30.32 -5.84 -14.67
N ASP A 198 -29.24 -5.05 -14.52
CA ASP A 198 -27.87 -5.43 -14.19
C ASP A 198 -27.58 -5.57 -12.70
N GLY A 199 -28.45 -5.04 -11.81
CA GLY A 199 -28.26 -5.17 -10.32
C GLY A 199 -27.10 -4.36 -9.73
N PRO A 200 -26.62 -4.73 -8.52
CA PRO A 200 -25.50 -4.06 -7.85
C PRO A 200 -24.19 -4.18 -8.63
N ARG A 201 -23.37 -3.10 -8.57
CA ARG A 201 -22.04 -3.05 -9.16
C ARG A 201 -20.95 -3.46 -8.17
N LEU A 202 -20.36 -4.62 -8.44
CA LEU A 202 -19.20 -5.12 -7.72
C LEU A 202 -17.91 -4.55 -8.33
N LEU A 203 -16.92 -4.30 -7.50
CA LEU A 203 -15.64 -3.72 -7.91
C LEU A 203 -14.49 -4.51 -7.30
N CYS A 204 -13.53 -4.92 -8.11
CA CYS A 204 -12.23 -5.40 -7.65
C CYS A 204 -11.14 -4.47 -8.17
N VAL A 205 -10.40 -3.81 -7.28
CA VAL A 205 -9.26 -2.94 -7.64
C VAL A 205 -7.98 -3.63 -7.23
N ALA A 206 -7.27 -4.21 -8.18
CA ALA A 206 -6.01 -4.91 -7.95
C ALA A 206 -5.31 -5.17 -9.29
N SER A 207 -3.97 -5.22 -9.32
CA SER A 207 -3.24 -5.79 -10.47
C SER A 207 -3.75 -7.20 -10.74
N VAL A 208 -3.88 -7.58 -12.02
CA VAL A 208 -4.39 -8.89 -12.41
C VAL A 208 -3.24 -9.90 -12.31
N THR A 209 -3.18 -10.57 -11.15
CA THR A 209 -2.13 -11.55 -10.80
C THR A 209 -2.67 -12.68 -9.93
N PRO A 210 -2.07 -13.87 -9.94
CA PRO A 210 -2.52 -15.01 -9.12
C PRO A 210 -2.68 -14.67 -7.64
N ARG A 211 -1.78 -13.86 -7.07
CA ARG A 211 -1.82 -13.44 -5.65
C ARG A 211 -3.10 -12.68 -5.29
N LYS A 212 -3.70 -11.97 -6.25
CA LYS A 212 -4.93 -11.19 -6.05
C LYS A 212 -6.20 -12.03 -6.21
N GLY A 213 -6.09 -13.29 -6.65
CA GLY A 213 -7.17 -14.28 -6.60
C GLY A 213 -8.38 -13.98 -7.46
N GLN A 214 -8.24 -13.21 -8.54
CA GLN A 214 -9.40 -12.88 -9.41
C GLN A 214 -10.06 -14.13 -9.98
N HIS A 215 -9.34 -15.24 -10.20
CA HIS A 215 -9.93 -16.53 -10.60
C HIS A 215 -10.92 -17.05 -9.56
N LEU A 216 -10.58 -17.00 -8.25
CA LEU A 216 -11.51 -17.39 -7.19
C LEU A 216 -12.75 -16.48 -7.13
N LEU A 217 -12.56 -15.19 -7.42
CA LEU A 217 -13.68 -14.26 -7.52
C LEU A 217 -14.59 -14.62 -8.70
N VAL A 218 -14.05 -14.96 -9.87
CA VAL A 218 -14.84 -15.39 -11.04
C VAL A 218 -15.59 -16.69 -10.74
N GLU A 219 -14.96 -17.69 -10.13
CA GLU A 219 -15.62 -18.93 -9.70
C GLU A 219 -16.77 -18.67 -8.72
N ALA A 220 -16.54 -17.80 -7.73
CA ALA A 220 -17.58 -17.42 -6.77
C ALA A 220 -18.74 -16.67 -7.45
N LEU A 221 -18.45 -15.77 -8.39
CA LEU A 221 -19.44 -15.04 -9.18
C LEU A 221 -20.25 -15.98 -10.09
N ALA A 222 -19.63 -16.99 -10.68
CA ALA A 222 -20.31 -18.01 -11.46
C ALA A 222 -21.37 -18.76 -10.65
N SER A 223 -21.08 -19.06 -9.38
CA SER A 223 -22.03 -19.75 -8.47
C SER A 223 -23.25 -18.91 -8.10
N VAL A 224 -23.22 -17.59 -8.32
CA VAL A 224 -24.32 -16.65 -8.07
C VAL A 224 -24.83 -16.00 -9.35
N ALA A 225 -24.58 -16.59 -10.51
CA ALA A 225 -24.99 -16.07 -11.83
C ALA A 225 -26.52 -15.90 -11.96
N GLY A 226 -27.33 -16.63 -11.18
CA GLY A 226 -28.77 -16.48 -11.12
C GLY A 226 -29.28 -15.20 -10.46
N LEU A 227 -28.40 -14.41 -9.79
CA LEU A 227 -28.74 -13.13 -9.19
C LEU A 227 -28.27 -11.97 -10.08
N PRO A 228 -28.92 -10.80 -10.04
CA PRO A 228 -28.47 -9.62 -10.80
C PRO A 228 -27.24 -8.98 -10.15
N TRP A 229 -26.18 -8.76 -10.92
CA TRP A 229 -24.94 -8.04 -10.55
C TRP A 229 -24.07 -7.81 -11.79
N THR A 230 -23.17 -6.84 -11.74
CA THR A 230 -22.03 -6.69 -12.65
C THR A 230 -20.74 -6.55 -11.84
N CYS A 231 -19.58 -6.84 -12.45
CA CYS A 231 -18.29 -6.76 -11.78
C CYS A 231 -17.21 -6.15 -12.67
N ASP A 232 -16.58 -5.08 -12.21
CA ASP A 232 -15.39 -4.51 -12.83
C ASP A 232 -14.12 -5.00 -12.13
N LEU A 233 -13.21 -5.62 -12.88
CA LEU A 233 -11.86 -5.94 -12.47
C LEU A 233 -10.93 -4.84 -12.97
N VAL A 234 -10.50 -3.94 -12.09
CA VAL A 234 -9.71 -2.74 -12.40
C VAL A 234 -8.28 -2.92 -11.92
N GLY A 235 -7.32 -2.84 -12.82
CA GLY A 235 -5.90 -2.94 -12.49
C GLY A 235 -5.03 -3.30 -13.68
N GLY A 236 -3.72 -3.21 -13.48
CA GLY A 236 -2.73 -3.53 -14.51
C GLY A 236 -2.76 -4.99 -14.93
N THR A 237 -2.67 -5.24 -16.24
CA THR A 237 -2.67 -6.57 -16.85
C THR A 237 -1.30 -6.97 -17.41
N GLY A 238 -0.27 -6.14 -17.21
CA GLY A 238 1.06 -6.35 -17.77
C GLY A 238 2.00 -7.21 -16.93
N HIS A 239 1.68 -7.47 -15.65
CA HIS A 239 2.56 -8.22 -14.75
C HIS A 239 2.59 -9.72 -15.05
N ASP A 240 1.45 -10.30 -15.43
CA ASP A 240 1.32 -11.71 -15.76
C ASP A 240 0.32 -11.91 -16.92
N PRO A 241 0.78 -11.76 -18.19
CA PRO A 241 -0.07 -11.94 -19.35
C PRO A 241 -0.68 -13.35 -19.48
N GLY A 242 0.02 -14.38 -18.98
CA GLY A 242 -0.46 -15.77 -18.96
C GLY A 242 -1.67 -15.93 -18.04
N TYR A 243 -1.60 -15.38 -16.83
CA TYR A 243 -2.73 -15.37 -15.91
C TYR A 243 -3.92 -14.56 -16.44
N VAL A 244 -3.66 -13.43 -17.10
CA VAL A 244 -4.70 -12.62 -17.73
C VAL A 244 -5.43 -13.40 -18.83
N ALA A 245 -4.71 -14.20 -19.63
CA ALA A 245 -5.32 -15.06 -20.66
C ALA A 245 -6.20 -16.15 -20.00
N GLN A 246 -5.68 -16.86 -19.01
CA GLN A 246 -6.44 -17.86 -18.24
C GLN A 246 -7.70 -17.25 -17.59
N LEU A 247 -7.60 -16.07 -17.04
CA LEU A 247 -8.76 -15.39 -16.43
C LEU A 247 -9.84 -15.05 -17.46
N ARG A 248 -9.47 -14.63 -18.68
CA ARG A 248 -10.41 -14.39 -19.78
C ARG A 248 -11.11 -15.68 -20.23
N GLU A 249 -10.36 -16.77 -20.35
CA GLU A 249 -10.91 -18.09 -20.66
C GLU A 249 -11.91 -18.53 -19.61
N LEU A 250 -11.56 -18.40 -18.31
CA LEU A 250 -12.44 -18.74 -17.19
C LEU A 250 -13.73 -17.93 -17.18
N ILE A 251 -13.67 -16.62 -17.47
CA ILE A 251 -14.86 -15.75 -17.61
C ILE A 251 -15.76 -16.24 -18.77
N ALA A 252 -15.17 -16.62 -19.90
CA ALA A 252 -15.90 -17.11 -21.07
C ALA A 252 -16.52 -18.50 -20.80
N GLU A 253 -15.78 -19.43 -20.20
CA GLU A 253 -16.25 -20.77 -19.82
C GLU A 253 -17.49 -20.73 -18.91
N HIS A 254 -17.51 -19.77 -17.98
CA HIS A 254 -18.68 -19.55 -17.10
C HIS A 254 -19.80 -18.69 -17.72
N GLY A 255 -19.67 -18.25 -18.99
CA GLY A 255 -20.66 -17.42 -19.65
C GLY A 255 -20.84 -16.03 -19.00
N LEU A 256 -19.79 -15.48 -18.39
CA LEU A 256 -19.85 -14.22 -17.62
C LEU A 256 -19.33 -13.00 -18.42
N GLY A 257 -19.08 -13.14 -19.73
CA GLY A 257 -18.47 -12.10 -20.55
C GLY A 257 -19.22 -10.76 -20.58
N ASP A 258 -20.56 -10.78 -20.45
CA ASP A 258 -21.39 -9.57 -20.41
C ASP A 258 -21.47 -8.94 -19.01
N ARG A 259 -20.99 -9.61 -17.97
CA ARG A 259 -21.15 -9.21 -16.56
C ARG A 259 -19.83 -8.93 -15.85
N VAL A 260 -18.74 -9.58 -16.26
CA VAL A 260 -17.40 -9.40 -15.69
C VAL A 260 -16.50 -8.73 -16.72
N ARG A 261 -16.00 -7.56 -16.39
CA ARG A 261 -15.17 -6.76 -17.30
C ARG A 261 -13.76 -6.56 -16.73
N LEU A 262 -12.72 -6.97 -17.49
CA LEU A 262 -11.35 -6.54 -17.24
C LEU A 262 -11.18 -5.10 -17.77
N ALA A 263 -11.26 -4.11 -16.88
CA ALA A 263 -11.32 -2.70 -17.23
C ALA A 263 -9.94 -2.04 -17.43
N GLY A 264 -8.85 -2.78 -17.18
CA GLY A 264 -7.49 -2.24 -17.25
C GLY A 264 -7.15 -1.31 -16.06
N PRO A 265 -5.95 -0.72 -16.05
CA PRO A 265 -5.52 0.19 -15.00
C PRO A 265 -6.30 1.51 -15.08
N ARG A 266 -6.65 2.07 -13.92
CA ARG A 266 -7.28 3.39 -13.78
C ARG A 266 -6.58 4.18 -12.69
N SER A 267 -6.55 5.49 -12.83
CA SER A 267 -5.97 6.41 -11.85
C SER A 267 -6.75 7.73 -11.79
N GLY A 268 -6.49 8.55 -10.78
CA GLY A 268 -7.05 9.89 -10.65
C GLY A 268 -8.58 9.95 -10.79
N PRO A 269 -9.12 10.86 -11.63
CA PRO A 269 -10.57 11.03 -11.78
C PRO A 269 -11.31 9.78 -12.27
N GLU A 270 -10.67 8.97 -13.11
CA GLU A 270 -11.26 7.75 -13.66
C GLU A 270 -11.44 6.67 -12.57
N LEU A 271 -10.42 6.48 -11.72
CA LEU A 271 -10.52 5.58 -10.57
C LEU A 271 -11.56 6.09 -9.56
N ASN A 272 -11.62 7.40 -9.33
CA ASN A 272 -12.63 8.01 -8.47
C ASN A 272 -14.05 7.75 -8.98
N ALA A 273 -14.29 7.90 -10.29
CA ALA A 273 -15.58 7.60 -10.91
C ALA A 273 -15.96 6.10 -10.77
N THR A 274 -14.94 5.22 -10.86
CA THR A 274 -15.12 3.78 -10.67
C THR A 274 -15.58 3.44 -9.26
N TYR A 275 -14.93 3.98 -8.23
CA TYR A 275 -15.38 3.81 -6.85
C TYR A 275 -16.76 4.43 -6.60
N ALA A 276 -17.05 5.59 -7.20
CA ALA A 276 -18.34 6.27 -7.03
C ALA A 276 -19.51 5.45 -7.57
N ALA A 277 -19.28 4.62 -8.59
CA ALA A 277 -20.28 3.74 -9.18
C ALA A 277 -20.45 2.40 -8.43
N ALA A 278 -19.53 2.05 -7.54
CA ALA A 278 -19.50 0.76 -6.87
C ALA A 278 -20.46 0.67 -5.69
N ASP A 279 -21.08 -0.49 -5.50
CA ASP A 279 -21.90 -0.83 -4.35
C ASP A 279 -21.17 -1.71 -3.33
N LEU A 280 -20.19 -2.51 -3.79
CA LEU A 280 -19.37 -3.40 -2.98
C LEU A 280 -17.97 -3.51 -3.58
N LEU A 281 -16.93 -3.34 -2.76
CA LEU A 281 -15.58 -3.75 -3.12
C LEU A 281 -15.41 -5.24 -2.77
N VAL A 282 -14.88 -6.05 -3.71
CA VAL A 282 -14.63 -7.47 -3.49
C VAL A 282 -13.16 -7.79 -3.74
N LEU A 283 -12.49 -8.42 -2.76
CA LEU A 283 -11.09 -8.83 -2.86
C LEU A 283 -10.94 -10.31 -2.46
N ALA A 284 -10.43 -11.11 -3.38
CA ALA A 284 -10.17 -12.55 -3.16
C ALA A 284 -8.67 -12.84 -2.95
N SER A 285 -7.91 -11.87 -2.50
CA SER A 285 -6.45 -11.93 -2.39
C SER A 285 -5.98 -13.09 -1.50
N HIS A 286 -4.89 -13.75 -1.90
CA HIS A 286 -4.20 -14.77 -1.11
C HIS A 286 -3.25 -14.17 -0.07
N ALA A 287 -2.71 -13.00 -0.37
CA ALA A 287 -1.80 -12.26 0.51
C ALA A 287 -1.90 -10.75 0.24
N GLU A 288 -1.94 -9.96 1.30
CA GLU A 288 -1.92 -8.51 1.29
C GLU A 288 -1.14 -8.01 2.51
N THR A 289 -0.26 -7.07 2.30
CA THR A 289 0.46 -6.43 3.42
C THR A 289 -0.40 -5.40 4.15
N TYR A 290 -1.36 -4.77 3.45
CA TYR A 290 -2.35 -3.86 4.05
C TYR A 290 -3.68 -3.90 3.28
N GLY A 291 -3.67 -3.45 1.99
CA GLY A 291 -4.87 -3.35 1.18
C GLY A 291 -5.43 -1.93 1.13
N MET A 292 -4.66 -0.97 0.60
CA MET A 292 -5.06 0.44 0.47
C MET A 292 -6.40 0.63 -0.22
N VAL A 293 -6.73 -0.21 -1.21
CA VAL A 293 -8.00 -0.17 -1.94
C VAL A 293 -9.22 -0.39 -1.02
N VAL A 294 -9.04 -1.08 0.12
CA VAL A 294 -10.08 -1.24 1.16
C VAL A 294 -10.36 0.11 1.82
N THR A 295 -9.33 0.81 2.28
CA THR A 295 -9.50 2.12 2.90
C THR A 295 -9.98 3.17 1.90
N GLU A 296 -9.61 3.07 0.62
CA GLU A 296 -10.14 3.91 -0.47
C GLU A 296 -11.65 3.70 -0.69
N ALA A 297 -12.12 2.45 -0.66
CA ALA A 297 -13.55 2.13 -0.75
C ALA A 297 -14.31 2.64 0.49
N LEU A 298 -13.79 2.35 1.69
CA LEU A 298 -14.39 2.78 2.95
C LEU A 298 -14.42 4.31 3.10
N ALA A 299 -13.42 5.03 2.59
CA ALA A 299 -13.40 6.49 2.53
C ALA A 299 -14.58 7.06 1.72
N ARG A 300 -15.15 6.25 0.82
CA ARG A 300 -16.32 6.57 0.00
C ARG A 300 -17.62 5.93 0.52
N GLY A 301 -17.55 5.25 1.67
CA GLY A 301 -18.69 4.55 2.26
C GLY A 301 -19.12 3.32 1.47
N VAL A 302 -18.25 2.76 0.65
CA VAL A 302 -18.45 1.48 -0.06
C VAL A 302 -18.07 0.34 0.87
N PRO A 303 -18.99 -0.60 1.17
CA PRO A 303 -18.68 -1.76 1.99
C PRO A 303 -17.71 -2.73 1.27
N VAL A 304 -17.12 -3.64 2.05
CA VAL A 304 -16.06 -4.52 1.57
C VAL A 304 -16.42 -5.99 1.83
N LEU A 305 -16.23 -6.84 0.83
CA LEU A 305 -16.17 -8.29 0.99
C LEU A 305 -14.73 -8.71 0.62
N ALA A 306 -13.98 -9.21 1.58
CA ALA A 306 -12.58 -9.56 1.34
C ALA A 306 -12.19 -10.85 2.04
N THR A 307 -11.11 -11.47 1.57
CA THR A 307 -10.44 -12.54 2.31
C THR A 307 -9.75 -11.97 3.56
N ALA A 308 -9.69 -12.75 4.63
CA ALA A 308 -8.93 -12.41 5.84
C ALA A 308 -7.42 -12.66 5.62
N ALA A 309 -6.88 -12.18 4.50
CA ALA A 309 -5.49 -12.39 4.11
C ALA A 309 -4.60 -11.23 4.59
N GLY A 310 -3.58 -11.56 5.37
CA GLY A 310 -2.56 -10.59 5.79
C GLY A 310 -3.12 -9.39 6.56
N GLY A 311 -2.79 -8.20 6.09
CA GLY A 311 -3.23 -6.92 6.68
C GLY A 311 -4.67 -6.50 6.31
N LEU A 312 -5.42 -7.26 5.50
CA LEU A 312 -6.80 -6.90 5.15
C LEU A 312 -7.74 -6.72 6.34
N PRO A 313 -7.69 -7.58 7.39
CA PRO A 313 -8.49 -7.35 8.60
C PRO A 313 -8.21 -5.99 9.28
N GLU A 314 -6.95 -5.53 9.30
CA GLU A 314 -6.58 -4.22 9.83
C GLU A 314 -7.13 -3.08 8.96
N ALA A 315 -7.04 -3.21 7.63
CA ALA A 315 -7.56 -2.22 6.69
C ALA A 315 -9.09 -2.07 6.78
N VAL A 316 -9.82 -3.17 6.89
CA VAL A 316 -11.27 -3.19 7.10
C VAL A 316 -11.60 -2.54 8.46
N GLY A 317 -11.02 -3.03 9.53
CA GLY A 317 -11.20 -2.52 10.89
C GLY A 317 -12.67 -2.47 11.32
N LEU A 318 -12.95 -1.67 12.33
CA LEU A 318 -14.28 -1.45 12.88
C LEU A 318 -14.71 0.01 12.74
N ALA A 319 -15.99 0.24 12.57
CA ALA A 319 -16.59 1.56 12.73
C ALA A 319 -16.57 2.00 14.21
N PRO A 320 -16.72 3.30 14.53
CA PRO A 320 -16.67 3.79 15.91
C PRO A 320 -17.69 3.17 16.86
N ASP A 321 -18.79 2.64 16.33
CA ASP A 321 -19.83 1.94 17.09
C ASP A 321 -19.61 0.41 17.18
N GLY A 322 -18.46 -0.08 16.73
CA GLY A 322 -18.10 -1.50 16.71
C GLY A 322 -18.67 -2.28 15.54
N SER A 323 -19.47 -1.66 14.65
CA SER A 323 -19.99 -2.36 13.47
C SER A 323 -18.89 -2.63 12.44
N VAL A 324 -18.98 -3.80 11.77
CA VAL A 324 -18.02 -4.21 10.73
C VAL A 324 -18.47 -3.65 9.38
N PRO A 325 -17.59 -2.92 8.65
CA PRO A 325 -17.95 -2.27 7.39
C PRO A 325 -17.95 -3.24 6.18
N GLY A 326 -18.11 -4.52 6.41
CA GLY A 326 -18.11 -5.55 5.38
C GLY A 326 -18.03 -6.95 5.95
N THR A 327 -17.59 -7.89 5.12
CA THR A 327 -17.45 -9.31 5.48
C THR A 327 -16.04 -9.80 5.16
N LEU A 328 -15.45 -10.53 6.09
CA LEU A 328 -14.17 -11.22 5.88
C LEU A 328 -14.41 -12.72 5.78
N VAL A 329 -13.82 -13.37 4.77
CA VAL A 329 -13.90 -14.81 4.53
C VAL A 329 -12.50 -15.44 4.56
N PRO A 330 -12.36 -16.75 4.82
CA PRO A 330 -11.06 -17.41 4.75
C PRO A 330 -10.41 -17.23 3.35
N PRO A 331 -9.09 -17.00 3.27
CA PRO A 331 -8.39 -16.99 1.99
C PRO A 331 -8.38 -18.40 1.37
N ARG A 332 -8.36 -18.45 0.02
CA ARG A 332 -8.38 -19.69 -0.76
C ARG A 332 -9.63 -20.55 -0.54
N ASP A 333 -10.73 -19.93 -0.16
CA ASP A 333 -12.02 -20.60 0.00
C ASP A 333 -13.08 -19.95 -0.91
N PRO A 334 -13.19 -20.42 -2.17
CA PRO A 334 -14.17 -19.87 -3.12
C PRO A 334 -15.62 -20.16 -2.68
N ALA A 335 -15.87 -21.22 -1.90
CA ALA A 335 -17.20 -21.54 -1.41
C ALA A 335 -17.64 -20.54 -0.33
N ALA A 336 -16.77 -20.16 0.60
CA ALA A 336 -17.04 -19.12 1.58
C ALA A 336 -17.26 -17.75 0.91
N LEU A 337 -16.46 -17.42 -0.10
CA LEU A 337 -16.61 -16.18 -0.87
C LEU A 337 -17.95 -16.16 -1.63
N ALA A 338 -18.33 -17.26 -2.26
CA ALA A 338 -19.61 -17.42 -2.96
C ALA A 338 -20.82 -17.32 -2.00
N ALA A 339 -20.73 -17.94 -0.82
CA ALA A 339 -21.77 -17.87 0.19
C ALA A 339 -21.96 -16.42 0.69
N ALA A 340 -20.88 -15.70 0.96
CA ALA A 340 -20.92 -14.30 1.37
C ALA A 340 -21.47 -13.39 0.25
N LEU A 341 -21.06 -13.58 -1.01
CA LEU A 341 -21.62 -12.88 -2.16
C LEU A 341 -23.12 -13.13 -2.29
N ARG A 342 -23.55 -14.40 -2.23
CA ARG A 342 -24.97 -14.75 -2.31
C ARG A 342 -25.78 -14.07 -1.21
N HIS A 343 -25.29 -14.12 0.03
CA HIS A 343 -25.96 -13.47 1.16
C HIS A 343 -26.09 -11.96 0.93
N TRP A 344 -24.99 -11.30 0.56
CA TRP A 344 -25.01 -9.85 0.32
C TRP A 344 -25.91 -9.46 -0.86
N LEU A 345 -25.92 -10.23 -1.95
CA LEU A 345 -26.73 -9.96 -3.15
C LEU A 345 -28.22 -10.23 -2.90
N ALA A 346 -28.56 -11.29 -2.16
CA ALA A 346 -29.95 -11.69 -1.93
C ALA A 346 -30.63 -10.86 -0.84
N GLU A 347 -29.89 -10.33 0.15
CA GLU A 347 -30.44 -9.70 1.35
C GLU A 347 -30.29 -8.17 1.34
N PRO A 348 -31.36 -7.40 0.96
CA PRO A 348 -31.30 -5.93 0.98
C PRO A 348 -30.95 -5.34 2.35
N GLY A 349 -31.36 -6.01 3.43
CA GLY A 349 -31.02 -5.61 4.79
C GLY A 349 -29.53 -5.68 5.07
N GLU A 350 -28.82 -6.68 4.53
CA GLU A 350 -27.37 -6.80 4.67
C GLU A 350 -26.65 -5.70 3.89
N ARG A 351 -27.07 -5.44 2.65
CA ARG A 351 -26.53 -4.31 1.87
C ARG A 351 -26.68 -2.98 2.61
N HIS A 352 -27.83 -2.74 3.22
CA HIS A 352 -28.07 -1.53 4.01
C HIS A 352 -27.19 -1.47 5.25
N ARG A 353 -27.06 -2.56 6.01
CA ARG A 353 -26.23 -2.63 7.23
C ARG A 353 -24.76 -2.39 6.90
N SER A 354 -24.21 -3.13 5.94
CA SER A 354 -22.81 -3.01 5.54
C SER A 354 -22.47 -1.62 4.99
N LYS A 355 -23.34 -1.03 4.17
CA LYS A 355 -23.20 0.34 3.65
C LYS A 355 -23.24 1.39 4.79
N THR A 356 -24.11 1.20 5.78
CA THR A 356 -24.18 2.07 6.96
C THR A 356 -22.91 1.98 7.80
N ALA A 357 -22.42 0.76 8.05
CA ALA A 357 -21.17 0.55 8.78
C ALA A 357 -19.97 1.14 8.03
N ALA A 358 -19.89 0.97 6.71
CA ALA A 358 -18.84 1.57 5.88
C ALA A 358 -18.83 3.11 5.94
N ARG A 359 -20.01 3.74 5.92
CA ARG A 359 -20.15 5.19 6.10
C ARG A 359 -19.71 5.66 7.49
N ARG A 360 -19.95 4.88 8.54
CA ARG A 360 -19.46 5.16 9.90
C ARG A 360 -17.94 4.95 10.00
N ARG A 361 -17.41 3.85 9.44
CA ARG A 361 -15.98 3.55 9.43
C ARG A 361 -15.17 4.66 8.76
N ARG A 362 -15.71 5.29 7.72
CA ARG A 362 -15.10 6.43 7.02
C ARG A 362 -14.61 7.53 7.98
N THR A 363 -15.36 7.80 9.05
CA THR A 363 -15.02 8.87 10.01
C THR A 363 -13.85 8.52 10.93
N ALA A 364 -13.46 7.25 10.98
CA ALA A 364 -12.34 6.75 11.79
C ALA A 364 -11.11 6.34 10.94
N LEU A 365 -11.14 6.58 9.63
CA LEU A 365 -9.97 6.34 8.79
C LEU A 365 -8.90 7.40 9.07
N ALA A 366 -7.66 6.95 9.29
CA ALA A 366 -6.53 7.84 9.42
C ALA A 366 -6.13 8.43 8.05
N GLY A 367 -5.77 9.70 8.02
CA GLY A 367 -5.20 10.34 6.84
C GLY A 367 -3.69 10.15 6.73
N TRP A 368 -3.11 10.54 5.61
CA TRP A 368 -1.68 10.43 5.31
C TRP A 368 -0.76 11.21 6.28
N GLU A 369 -1.30 12.21 6.95
CA GLU A 369 -0.58 12.88 8.03
C GLU A 369 -0.23 11.94 9.18
N THR A 370 -1.12 11.02 9.53
CA THR A 370 -0.87 9.99 10.56
C THR A 370 0.24 9.03 10.13
N THR A 371 0.21 8.57 8.87
CA THR A 371 1.29 7.76 8.27
C THR A 371 2.63 8.45 8.41
N SER A 372 2.69 9.71 7.97
CA SER A 372 3.93 10.48 7.97
C SER A 372 4.44 10.78 9.38
N ARG A 373 3.55 11.00 10.36
CA ARG A 373 3.94 11.14 11.76
C ARG A 373 4.50 9.83 12.34
N SER A 374 3.94 8.67 11.95
CA SER A 374 4.47 7.37 12.39
C SER A 374 5.85 7.11 11.79
N LEU A 375 6.03 7.36 10.50
CA LEU A 375 7.33 7.26 9.84
C LEU A 375 8.34 8.27 10.44
N ALA A 376 7.93 9.52 10.64
CA ALA A 376 8.78 10.54 11.24
C ALA A 376 9.26 10.18 12.64
N ARG A 377 8.46 9.47 13.45
CA ARG A 377 8.89 8.94 14.77
C ARG A 377 10.00 7.91 14.62
N ALA A 378 9.86 6.97 13.67
CA ALA A 378 10.92 5.99 13.40
C ALA A 378 12.22 6.68 12.94
N LEU A 379 12.12 7.64 12.00
CA LEU A 379 13.26 8.40 11.51
C LEU A 379 13.92 9.26 12.62
N GLU A 380 13.12 9.85 13.52
CA GLU A 380 13.62 10.63 14.64
C GLU A 380 14.35 9.77 15.67
N GLN A 381 13.85 8.56 15.96
CA GLN A 381 14.55 7.61 16.81
C GLN A 381 15.92 7.24 16.23
N LEU A 382 15.98 6.94 14.93
CA LEU A 382 17.26 6.67 14.27
C LEU A 382 18.22 7.85 14.32
N ARG A 383 17.73 9.07 14.18
CA ARG A 383 18.54 10.29 14.23
C ARG A 383 19.17 10.50 15.60
N GLN A 384 18.46 10.15 16.67
CA GLN A 384 18.89 10.34 18.06
C GLN A 384 19.78 9.21 18.58
N ASN A 385 19.64 7.99 18.05
CA ASN A 385 20.45 6.86 18.45
C ASN A 385 21.89 6.99 17.92
N PRO A 386 22.90 6.69 18.73
CA PRO A 386 24.26 6.58 18.21
C PRO A 386 24.32 5.48 17.14
N LEU A 387 25.23 5.62 16.17
CA LEU A 387 25.57 4.51 15.27
C LEU A 387 26.30 3.49 16.15
N GLU A 388 25.62 2.41 16.50
CA GLU A 388 26.28 1.25 17.12
C GLU A 388 26.98 0.50 15.97
N ALA A 389 28.28 0.30 16.11
CA ALA A 389 29.01 -0.63 15.23
C ALA A 389 28.43 -2.03 15.51
N VAL A 390 27.83 -2.62 14.48
CA VAL A 390 27.26 -3.99 14.51
C VAL A 390 28.37 -5.01 14.39
#